data_a151705feb72ac5c8b9200f1da102ca2
#
_entry.id   a151705feb72ac5c8b9200f1da102ca2
#
_cell.length_a   1.000
_cell.length_b   1.000
_cell.length_c   1.000
_cell.angle_alpha   90.00
_cell.angle_beta   90.00
_cell.angle_gamma   90.00
#
_symmetry.space_group_name_H-M   'P 1'
#
loop_
_entity.id
_entity.type
_entity.pdbx_description
1 polymer ?
#
loop_
_entity_poly.entity_id
_entity_poly.type
_entity_poly.pdbx_seq_one_letter_code
_entity_poly.pdbx_strand_id
1 'polypeptide(L)'
;MKITKATRWRVFAGVWIQSLFTSATAFFSLFCLPFCNQFGWSNSDFSMAYTIYMFIYCAVGFLGGILAEKLQPRVAIYIGLVLFAGGWILTGFASSIPFLYIAYGVIAGAGAGTIYPACLPTALKWFPDKSGSISGLVQAGAACGPFIMSPIAQMLIDNFGAPMACKILGVVFLIGVGAVAWMIVPCPDGWTPEGWVPSAQQSKELHTKDYNIPQMVKTPIFWVLLVMFIFANAAGTMMVSATSPIAQTQIGLSAMDAALCVSLMTLFNMFGRLSFGVIYDKLKGWNSLILVLILNGISMLMLTVAHSFA
;
A
#
# COMPACT_ATOMS: atom_id res chain seq x y z
N MET A 1 -5.74 4.87 -29.98
CA MET A 1 -4.67 3.87 -29.68
C MET A 1 -5.29 2.50 -29.83
N LYS A 2 -4.73 1.58 -30.67
CA LYS A 2 -5.29 0.21 -30.81
C LYS A 2 -5.14 -0.51 -29.46
N ILE A 3 -6.27 -0.96 -28.90
CA ILE A 3 -6.32 -1.70 -27.65
C ILE A 3 -5.92 -3.14 -27.96
N THR A 4 -4.81 -3.58 -27.41
CA THR A 4 -4.27 -4.93 -27.61
C THR A 4 -4.07 -5.62 -26.27
N LYS A 5 -3.93 -6.94 -26.27
CA LYS A 5 -3.53 -7.69 -25.05
C LYS A 5 -2.27 -7.08 -24.38
N ALA A 6 -1.34 -6.55 -25.17
CA ALA A 6 -0.13 -5.88 -24.69
C ALA A 6 -0.44 -4.60 -23.88
N THR A 7 -1.52 -3.87 -24.22
CA THR A 7 -1.94 -2.67 -23.46
C THR A 7 -2.32 -3.01 -22.01
N ARG A 8 -3.06 -4.10 -21.82
CA ARG A 8 -3.48 -4.61 -20.51
C ARG A 8 -2.29 -4.89 -19.58
N TRP A 9 -1.30 -5.66 -20.06
CA TRP A 9 -0.12 -6.00 -19.29
C TRP A 9 0.80 -4.80 -19.05
N ARG A 10 0.85 -3.87 -20.00
CA ARG A 10 1.57 -2.60 -19.84
C ARG A 10 0.99 -1.76 -18.71
N VAL A 11 -0.33 -1.64 -18.62
CA VAL A 11 -1.00 -0.94 -17.51
C VAL A 11 -0.70 -1.63 -16.19
N PHE A 12 -0.79 -2.95 -16.14
CA PHE A 12 -0.45 -3.71 -14.94
C PHE A 12 1.01 -3.45 -14.52
N ALA A 13 1.97 -3.56 -15.44
CA ALA A 13 3.38 -3.28 -15.15
C ALA A 13 3.59 -1.85 -14.63
N GLY A 14 2.92 -0.86 -15.22
CA GLY A 14 2.95 0.52 -14.74
C GLY A 14 2.44 0.67 -13.31
N VAL A 15 1.30 0.05 -12.98
CA VAL A 15 0.74 0.07 -11.63
C VAL A 15 1.62 -0.69 -10.64
N TRP A 16 2.18 -1.83 -11.04
CA TRP A 16 3.06 -2.63 -10.20
C TRP A 16 4.36 -1.89 -9.84
N ILE A 17 5.03 -1.32 -10.82
CA ILE A 17 6.25 -0.52 -10.60
C ILE A 17 5.93 0.73 -9.76
N GLN A 18 4.82 1.41 -10.05
CA GLN A 18 4.37 2.56 -9.28
C GLN A 18 4.13 2.19 -7.80
N SER A 19 3.51 1.04 -7.51
CA SER A 19 3.27 0.60 -6.14
C SER A 19 4.57 0.32 -5.37
N LEU A 20 5.61 -0.16 -6.06
CA LEU A 20 6.94 -0.35 -5.49
C LEU A 20 7.55 0.98 -5.00
N PHE A 21 7.46 2.04 -5.81
CA PHE A 21 8.00 3.35 -5.41
C PHE A 21 7.18 4.04 -4.31
N THR A 22 5.85 3.96 -4.36
CA THR A 22 5.00 4.64 -3.36
C THR A 22 4.93 3.93 -2.02
N SER A 23 5.44 2.70 -1.92
CA SER A 23 5.60 1.99 -0.64
C SER A 23 6.77 2.51 0.24
N ALA A 24 7.43 3.59 -0.17
CA ALA A 24 8.53 4.25 0.54
C ALA A 24 8.23 4.60 2.00
N THR A 25 6.96 4.73 2.37
CA THR A 25 6.53 4.95 3.74
C THR A 25 7.00 3.88 4.72
N ALA A 26 7.12 2.65 4.27
CA ALA A 26 7.48 1.54 5.14
C ALA A 26 8.95 1.59 5.62
N PHE A 27 9.83 2.30 4.89
CA PHE A 27 11.22 2.50 5.31
C PHE A 27 11.53 3.90 5.85
N PHE A 28 10.52 4.76 6.02
CA PHE A 28 10.70 6.10 6.59
C PHE A 28 11.33 6.07 8.00
N SER A 29 11.09 5.00 8.75
CA SER A 29 11.69 4.80 10.07
C SER A 29 13.23 4.78 10.07
N LEU A 30 13.87 4.43 8.93
CA LEU A 30 15.34 4.48 8.81
C LEU A 30 15.91 5.90 8.98
N PHE A 31 15.10 6.90 8.67
CA PHE A 31 15.48 8.30 8.79
C PHE A 31 15.36 8.86 10.22
N CYS A 32 14.69 8.13 11.13
CA CYS A 32 14.40 8.59 12.48
C CYS A 32 15.69 8.92 13.25
N LEU A 33 16.55 7.93 13.46
CA LEU A 33 17.78 8.14 14.23
C LEU A 33 18.72 9.18 13.60
N PRO A 34 18.98 9.16 12.26
CA PRO A 34 19.81 10.17 11.64
C PRO A 34 19.30 11.60 11.81
N PHE A 35 17.98 11.84 11.65
CA PHE A 35 17.40 13.17 11.86
C PHE A 35 17.43 13.56 13.35
N CYS A 36 17.05 12.65 14.26
CA CYS A 36 17.05 12.92 15.69
C CYS A 36 18.46 13.24 16.20
N ASN A 37 19.47 12.52 15.76
CA ASN A 37 20.87 12.79 16.13
C ASN A 37 21.39 14.10 15.56
N GLN A 38 21.00 14.46 14.33
CA GLN A 38 21.47 15.67 13.66
C GLN A 38 20.84 16.96 14.23
N PHE A 39 19.55 16.91 14.57
CA PHE A 39 18.77 18.09 14.96
C PHE A 39 18.37 18.10 16.44
N GLY A 40 18.71 17.08 17.21
CA GLY A 40 18.35 16.95 18.62
C GLY A 40 16.85 16.70 18.85
N TRP A 41 16.13 16.12 17.88
CA TRP A 41 14.71 15.84 18.01
C TRP A 41 14.45 14.56 18.80
N SER A 42 13.25 14.48 19.43
CA SER A 42 12.84 13.22 20.05
C SER A 42 12.33 12.21 19.00
N ASN A 43 12.53 10.92 19.26
CA ASN A 43 11.99 9.87 18.41
C ASN A 43 10.46 9.91 18.32
N SER A 44 9.79 10.37 19.39
CA SER A 44 8.34 10.55 19.43
C SER A 44 7.87 11.62 18.46
N ASP A 45 8.54 12.77 18.45
CA ASP A 45 8.19 13.90 17.57
C ASP A 45 8.42 13.52 16.09
N PHE A 46 9.52 12.80 15.80
CA PHE A 46 9.75 12.31 14.45
C PHE A 46 8.67 11.30 14.01
N SER A 47 8.30 10.37 14.88
CA SER A 47 7.28 9.36 14.59
C SER A 47 5.89 9.96 14.40
N MET A 48 5.60 11.11 15.03
CA MET A 48 4.36 11.85 14.82
C MET A 48 4.19 12.29 13.36
N ALA A 49 5.29 12.60 12.65
CA ALA A 49 5.22 12.91 11.22
C ALA A 49 4.63 11.75 10.41
N TYR A 50 4.98 10.50 10.76
CA TYR A 50 4.39 9.30 10.14
C TYR A 50 2.90 9.14 10.47
N THR A 51 2.51 9.44 11.70
CA THR A 51 1.10 9.40 12.11
C THR A 51 0.27 10.42 11.31
N ILE A 52 0.77 11.64 11.16
CA ILE A 52 0.14 12.69 10.35
C ILE A 52 0.06 12.23 8.88
N TYR A 53 1.15 11.66 8.36
CA TYR A 53 1.17 11.11 7.01
C TYR A 53 0.05 10.08 6.80
N MET A 54 -0.09 9.11 7.69
CA MET A 54 -1.12 8.08 7.59
C MET A 54 -2.53 8.64 7.66
N PHE A 55 -2.76 9.61 8.54
CA PHE A 55 -4.05 10.30 8.64
C PHE A 55 -4.40 11.04 7.34
N ILE A 56 -3.47 11.84 6.81
CA ILE A 56 -3.66 12.57 5.56
C ILE A 56 -3.79 11.63 4.37
N TYR A 57 -2.98 10.56 4.32
CA TYR A 57 -3.07 9.51 3.30
C TYR A 57 -4.48 8.91 3.23
N CYS A 58 -5.08 8.57 4.37
CA CYS A 58 -6.43 8.02 4.42
C CYS A 58 -7.49 9.06 4.03
N ALA A 59 -7.40 10.28 4.58
CA ALA A 59 -8.35 11.35 4.31
C ALA A 59 -8.35 11.77 2.82
N VAL A 60 -7.16 12.00 2.27
CA VAL A 60 -6.99 12.36 0.85
C VAL A 60 -7.24 11.17 -0.06
N GLY A 61 -6.98 9.94 0.39
CA GLY A 61 -7.27 8.72 -0.37
C GLY A 61 -8.75 8.62 -0.77
N PHE A 62 -9.64 9.02 0.12
CA PHE A 62 -11.06 9.12 -0.18
C PHE A 62 -11.37 10.18 -1.26
N LEU A 63 -10.76 11.35 -1.17
CA LEU A 63 -10.91 12.42 -2.18
C LEU A 63 -10.19 12.07 -3.49
N GLY A 64 -9.06 11.39 -3.40
CA GLY A 64 -8.26 10.93 -4.54
C GLY A 64 -9.02 9.93 -5.41
N GLY A 65 -9.83 9.05 -4.82
CA GLY A 65 -10.74 8.18 -5.56
C GLY A 65 -11.75 8.95 -6.40
N ILE A 66 -12.41 9.95 -5.82
CA ILE A 66 -13.35 10.84 -6.53
C ILE A 66 -12.63 11.63 -7.63
N LEU A 67 -11.41 12.09 -7.35
CA LEU A 67 -10.62 12.84 -8.32
C LEU A 67 -10.22 11.95 -9.52
N ALA A 68 -9.86 10.70 -9.26
CA ALA A 68 -9.50 9.73 -10.30
C ALA A 68 -10.69 9.35 -11.20
N GLU A 69 -11.91 9.39 -10.67
CA GLU A 69 -13.13 9.18 -11.47
C GLU A 69 -13.49 10.40 -12.34
N LYS A 70 -13.31 11.60 -11.81
CA LYS A 70 -13.64 12.85 -12.53
C LYS A 70 -12.56 13.28 -13.51
N LEU A 71 -11.32 13.12 -13.13
CA LEU A 71 -10.16 13.36 -13.95
C LEU A 71 -9.65 12.01 -14.50
N GLN A 72 -8.96 12.02 -15.61
CA GLN A 72 -8.30 10.80 -16.08
C GLN A 72 -7.31 10.30 -15.02
N PRO A 73 -7.19 8.96 -14.78
CA PRO A 73 -6.29 8.40 -13.78
C PRO A 73 -4.85 8.93 -13.87
N ARG A 74 -4.35 9.17 -15.06
CA ARG A 74 -3.03 9.78 -15.29
C ARG A 74 -2.88 11.15 -14.63
N VAL A 75 -3.88 12.01 -14.78
CA VAL A 75 -3.82 13.37 -14.21
C VAL A 75 -3.76 13.31 -12.69
N ALA A 76 -4.58 12.45 -12.08
CA ALA A 76 -4.55 12.22 -10.65
C ALA A 76 -3.19 11.68 -10.18
N ILE A 77 -2.59 10.74 -10.94
CA ILE A 77 -1.25 10.21 -10.64
C ILE A 77 -0.18 11.29 -10.72
N TYR A 78 -0.19 12.15 -11.76
CA TYR A 78 0.81 13.23 -11.87
C TYR A 78 0.66 14.29 -10.77
N ILE A 79 -0.58 14.67 -10.40
CA ILE A 79 -0.82 15.57 -9.27
C ILE A 79 -0.28 14.94 -7.98
N GLY A 80 -0.65 13.69 -7.71
CA GLY A 80 -0.17 12.95 -6.54
C GLY A 80 1.35 12.79 -6.54
N LEU A 81 1.97 12.55 -7.70
CA LEU A 81 3.41 12.42 -7.85
C LEU A 81 4.16 13.70 -7.48
N VAL A 82 3.70 14.84 -7.98
CA VAL A 82 4.31 16.14 -7.65
C VAL A 82 4.26 16.40 -6.14
N LEU A 83 3.11 16.10 -5.50
CA LEU A 83 2.96 16.22 -4.07
C LEU A 83 3.83 15.21 -3.32
N PHE A 84 3.82 13.94 -3.71
CA PHE A 84 4.57 12.88 -3.05
C PHE A 84 6.09 13.11 -3.13
N ALA A 85 6.60 13.26 -4.34
CA ALA A 85 8.03 13.50 -4.58
C ALA A 85 8.47 14.87 -4.02
N GLY A 86 7.64 15.90 -4.20
CA GLY A 86 7.86 17.22 -3.63
C GLY A 86 7.93 17.19 -2.10
N GLY A 87 7.04 16.46 -1.45
CA GLY A 87 7.05 16.25 0.00
C GLY A 87 8.34 15.57 0.48
N TRP A 88 8.83 14.55 -0.23
CA TRP A 88 10.13 13.92 0.08
C TRP A 88 11.30 14.87 -0.12
N ILE A 89 11.33 15.64 -1.20
CA ILE A 89 12.37 16.65 -1.44
C ILE A 89 12.34 17.72 -0.34
N LEU A 90 11.16 18.23 0.01
CA LEU A 90 10.98 19.20 1.07
C LEU A 90 11.39 18.65 2.45
N THR A 91 11.13 17.38 2.73
CA THR A 91 11.61 16.70 3.94
C THR A 91 13.13 16.82 4.10
N GLY A 92 13.87 16.76 2.98
CA GLY A 92 15.31 16.97 2.99
C GLY A 92 15.77 18.43 3.29
N PHE A 93 14.85 19.37 3.38
CA PHE A 93 15.12 20.74 3.85
C PHE A 93 14.57 20.99 5.27
N ALA A 94 14.03 19.96 5.93
CA ALA A 94 13.45 20.09 7.25
C ALA A 94 14.54 20.43 8.29
N SER A 95 14.48 21.63 8.83
CA SER A 95 15.30 22.11 9.96
C SER A 95 14.48 22.21 11.26
N SER A 96 13.17 22.00 11.19
CA SER A 96 12.25 22.04 12.33
C SER A 96 11.18 20.97 12.23
N ILE A 97 10.69 20.50 13.39
CA ILE A 97 9.64 19.47 13.47
C ILE A 97 8.34 19.90 12.80
N PRO A 98 7.82 21.14 12.99
CA PRO A 98 6.62 21.57 12.28
C PRO A 98 6.77 21.56 10.75
N PHE A 99 7.95 21.90 10.24
CA PHE A 99 8.20 21.81 8.80
C PHE A 99 8.22 20.36 8.31
N LEU A 100 8.80 19.43 9.09
CA LEU A 100 8.74 17.99 8.81
C LEU A 100 7.29 17.49 8.74
N TYR A 101 6.42 17.92 9.65
CA TYR A 101 5.01 17.55 9.67
C TYR A 101 4.29 18.01 8.40
N ILE A 102 4.58 19.24 7.94
CA ILE A 102 3.98 19.77 6.72
C ILE A 102 4.56 19.05 5.49
N ALA A 103 5.88 18.96 5.38
CA ALA A 103 6.55 18.41 4.21
C ALA A 103 6.25 16.91 4.01
N TYR A 104 6.55 16.11 5.03
CA TYR A 104 6.33 14.67 4.97
C TYR A 104 4.89 14.30 5.30
N GLY A 105 4.38 14.77 6.43
CA GLY A 105 3.05 14.38 6.92
C GLY A 105 1.93 14.81 5.99
N VAL A 106 1.88 16.10 5.65
CA VAL A 106 0.76 16.65 4.85
C VAL A 106 1.01 16.47 3.36
N ILE A 107 2.12 17.00 2.83
CA ILE A 107 2.33 17.08 1.38
C ILE A 107 2.60 15.69 0.79
N ALA A 108 3.56 14.93 1.34
CA ALA A 108 3.83 13.59 0.83
C ALA A 108 2.66 12.63 1.11
N GLY A 109 1.99 12.75 2.27
CA GLY A 109 0.81 11.97 2.61
C GLY A 109 -0.35 12.21 1.64
N ALA A 110 -0.63 13.46 1.29
CA ALA A 110 -1.64 13.82 0.29
C ALA A 110 -1.29 13.27 -1.10
N GLY A 111 -0.02 13.34 -1.49
CA GLY A 111 0.46 12.78 -2.73
C GLY A 111 0.20 11.28 -2.85
N ALA A 112 0.64 10.51 -1.86
CA ALA A 112 0.45 9.06 -1.85
C ALA A 112 -1.03 8.67 -1.78
N GLY A 113 -1.83 9.39 -0.97
CA GLY A 113 -3.29 9.21 -0.88
C GLY A 113 -4.01 9.46 -2.19
N THR A 114 -3.48 10.31 -3.08
CA THR A 114 -4.04 10.55 -4.40
C THR A 114 -3.65 9.46 -5.41
N ILE A 115 -2.42 8.96 -5.35
CA ILE A 115 -1.88 7.99 -6.33
C ILE A 115 -2.54 6.62 -6.21
N TYR A 116 -2.61 6.07 -5.00
CA TYR A 116 -3.04 4.68 -4.79
C TYR A 116 -4.48 4.41 -5.28
N PRO A 117 -5.49 5.25 -4.94
CA PRO A 117 -6.85 5.04 -5.44
C PRO A 117 -7.01 5.26 -6.95
N ALA A 118 -6.10 6.01 -7.59
CA ALA A 118 -6.09 6.16 -9.04
C ALA A 118 -5.52 4.94 -9.76
N CYS A 119 -4.56 4.24 -9.15
CA CYS A 119 -3.82 3.15 -9.78
C CYS A 119 -4.52 1.80 -9.69
N LEU A 120 -4.83 1.35 -8.48
CA LEU A 120 -5.36 -0.01 -8.25
C LEU A 120 -6.70 -0.25 -8.98
N PRO A 121 -7.73 0.60 -8.84
CA PRO A 121 -9.00 0.38 -9.56
C PRO A 121 -8.82 0.42 -11.08
N THR A 122 -7.90 1.26 -11.59
CA THR A 122 -7.59 1.29 -13.02
C THR A 122 -7.03 -0.05 -13.50
N ALA A 123 -6.09 -0.66 -12.75
CA ALA A 123 -5.59 -1.99 -13.08
C ALA A 123 -6.70 -3.05 -13.04
N LEU A 124 -7.56 -3.02 -12.03
CA LEU A 124 -8.65 -4.01 -11.88
C LEU A 124 -9.68 -3.92 -13.02
N LYS A 125 -9.99 -2.73 -13.52
CA LYS A 125 -10.87 -2.54 -14.69
C LYS A 125 -10.33 -3.22 -15.96
N TRP A 126 -9.00 -3.33 -16.11
CA TRP A 126 -8.37 -4.05 -17.21
C TRP A 126 -8.33 -5.58 -17.03
N PHE A 127 -8.60 -6.08 -15.82
CA PHE A 127 -8.53 -7.52 -15.48
C PHE A 127 -9.77 -8.01 -14.73
N PRO A 128 -10.98 -7.87 -15.32
CA PRO A 128 -12.20 -8.36 -14.68
C PRO A 128 -12.23 -9.88 -14.53
N ASP A 129 -11.45 -10.59 -15.36
CA ASP A 129 -11.28 -12.06 -15.33
C ASP A 129 -10.39 -12.55 -14.18
N LYS A 130 -9.47 -11.72 -13.67
CA LYS A 130 -8.44 -12.07 -12.67
C LYS A 130 -8.23 -10.97 -11.63
N SER A 131 -9.30 -10.34 -11.20
CA SER A 131 -9.24 -9.16 -10.30
C SER A 131 -8.54 -9.47 -8.99
N GLY A 132 -8.76 -10.62 -8.38
CA GLY A 132 -8.11 -11.05 -7.15
C GLY A 132 -6.60 -11.26 -7.34
N SER A 133 -6.19 -12.02 -8.36
CA SER A 133 -4.78 -12.26 -8.67
C SER A 133 -4.03 -10.95 -8.96
N ILE A 134 -4.62 -10.05 -9.72
CA ILE A 134 -4.01 -8.74 -10.04
C ILE A 134 -3.92 -7.87 -8.80
N SER A 135 -4.95 -7.82 -7.97
CA SER A 135 -4.89 -7.11 -6.69
C SER A 135 -3.77 -7.65 -5.79
N GLY A 136 -3.68 -8.99 -5.67
CA GLY A 136 -2.62 -9.66 -4.92
C GLY A 136 -1.21 -9.33 -5.44
N LEU A 137 -1.03 -9.35 -6.77
CA LEU A 137 0.25 -9.02 -7.41
C LEU A 137 0.65 -7.55 -7.21
N VAL A 138 -0.29 -6.61 -7.32
CA VAL A 138 -0.03 -5.18 -7.06
C VAL A 138 0.37 -4.96 -5.60
N GLN A 139 -0.32 -5.62 -4.68
CA GLN A 139 0.01 -5.56 -3.26
C GLN A 139 1.35 -6.22 -2.92
N ALA A 140 1.71 -7.29 -3.63
CA ALA A 140 3.05 -7.88 -3.52
C ALA A 140 4.14 -6.92 -4.02
N GLY A 141 3.88 -6.17 -5.10
CA GLY A 141 4.77 -5.09 -5.56
C GLY A 141 5.02 -4.04 -4.48
N ALA A 142 3.96 -3.62 -3.78
CA ALA A 142 4.08 -2.70 -2.64
C ALA A 142 4.88 -3.30 -1.48
N ALA A 143 4.79 -4.60 -1.23
CA ALA A 143 5.60 -5.28 -0.21
C ALA A 143 7.08 -5.43 -0.62
N CYS A 144 7.36 -5.63 -1.92
CA CYS A 144 8.72 -5.68 -2.45
C CYS A 144 9.45 -4.33 -2.40
N GLY A 145 8.70 -3.21 -2.44
CA GLY A 145 9.29 -1.88 -2.47
C GLY A 145 10.24 -1.59 -1.32
N PRO A 146 9.83 -1.73 -0.05
CA PRO A 146 10.73 -1.55 1.09
C PRO A 146 11.92 -2.50 1.06
N PHE A 147 11.74 -3.74 0.64
CA PHE A 147 12.83 -4.72 0.54
C PHE A 147 13.94 -4.27 -0.41
N ILE A 148 13.57 -3.69 -1.56
CA ILE A 148 14.53 -3.18 -2.56
C ILE A 148 15.07 -1.81 -2.16
N MET A 149 14.17 -0.92 -1.68
CA MET A 149 14.51 0.49 -1.47
C MET A 149 15.17 0.77 -0.13
N SER A 150 14.96 -0.06 0.92
CA SER A 150 15.57 0.18 2.22
C SER A 150 17.10 0.13 2.20
N PRO A 151 17.75 -0.87 1.55
CA PRO A 151 19.21 -0.87 1.42
C PRO A 151 19.72 0.35 0.65
N ILE A 152 19.02 0.76 -0.41
CA ILE A 152 19.37 1.95 -1.20
C ILE A 152 19.25 3.21 -0.33
N ALA A 153 18.16 3.35 0.42
CA ALA A 153 17.96 4.47 1.33
C ALA A 153 19.05 4.51 2.41
N GLN A 154 19.41 3.36 3.00
CA GLN A 154 20.48 3.28 3.99
C GLN A 154 21.84 3.69 3.39
N MET A 155 22.19 3.18 2.22
CA MET A 155 23.41 3.59 1.52
C MET A 155 23.45 5.12 1.24
N LEU A 156 22.32 5.71 0.89
CA LEU A 156 22.23 7.16 0.69
C LEU A 156 22.38 7.93 2.00
N ILE A 157 21.82 7.42 3.09
CA ILE A 157 21.96 8.04 4.42
C ILE A 157 23.42 7.99 4.88
N ASP A 158 24.08 6.86 4.71
CA ASP A 158 25.47 6.63 5.16
C ASP A 158 26.47 7.51 4.38
N ASN A 159 26.24 7.71 3.06
CA ASN A 159 27.15 8.46 2.21
C ASN A 159 26.88 9.97 2.17
N PHE A 160 25.61 10.39 2.26
CA PHE A 160 25.20 11.78 2.01
C PHE A 160 24.45 12.41 3.20
N GLY A 161 24.15 11.64 4.23
CA GLY A 161 23.29 12.05 5.35
C GLY A 161 21.80 12.03 5.02
N ALA A 162 20.97 11.99 6.08
CA ALA A 162 19.53 11.82 5.94
C ALA A 162 18.82 12.95 5.14
N PRO A 163 19.14 14.22 5.31
CA PRO A 163 18.50 15.29 4.54
C PRO A 163 18.74 15.18 3.03
N MET A 164 19.99 14.86 2.62
CA MET A 164 20.32 14.71 1.21
C MET A 164 19.73 13.42 0.62
N ALA A 165 19.71 12.33 1.39
CA ALA A 165 19.06 11.08 1.00
C ALA A 165 17.57 11.28 0.70
N CYS A 166 16.84 12.07 1.49
CA CYS A 166 15.44 12.41 1.21
C CYS A 166 15.28 13.17 -0.12
N LYS A 167 16.15 14.11 -0.42
CA LYS A 167 16.13 14.87 -1.69
C LYS A 167 16.37 13.95 -2.87
N ILE A 168 17.39 13.09 -2.81
CA ILE A 168 17.72 12.15 -3.88
C ILE A 168 16.55 11.18 -4.09
N LEU A 169 15.99 10.60 -3.02
CA LEU A 169 14.85 9.70 -3.11
C LEU A 169 13.62 10.39 -3.71
N GLY A 170 13.35 11.64 -3.33
CA GLY A 170 12.26 12.41 -3.92
C GLY A 170 12.43 12.60 -5.43
N VAL A 171 13.65 12.86 -5.91
CA VAL A 171 13.95 12.94 -7.36
C VAL A 171 13.81 11.55 -8.01
N VAL A 172 14.28 10.50 -7.38
CA VAL A 172 14.11 9.11 -7.87
C VAL A 172 12.63 8.76 -8.00
N PHE A 173 11.81 9.12 -7.02
CA PHE A 173 10.35 8.91 -7.07
C PHE A 173 9.72 9.74 -8.20
N LEU A 174 10.12 10.98 -8.37
CA LEU A 174 9.62 11.85 -9.45
C LEU A 174 9.89 11.23 -10.82
N ILE A 175 11.11 10.77 -11.05
CA ILE A 175 11.51 10.16 -12.32
C ILE A 175 10.86 8.77 -12.46
N GLY A 176 10.96 7.91 -11.44
CA GLY A 176 10.50 6.52 -11.49
C GLY A 176 9.00 6.42 -11.71
N VAL A 177 8.21 7.10 -10.87
CA VAL A 177 6.73 7.10 -11.02
C VAL A 177 6.31 7.89 -12.25
N GLY A 178 6.97 9.01 -12.57
CA GLY A 178 6.71 9.81 -13.75
C GLY A 178 6.92 9.03 -15.05
N ALA A 179 8.00 8.26 -15.12
CA ALA A 179 8.32 7.42 -16.27
C ALA A 179 7.28 6.29 -16.49
N VAL A 180 6.63 5.79 -15.46
CA VAL A 180 5.64 4.71 -15.61
C VAL A 180 4.19 5.21 -15.65
N ALA A 181 3.91 6.41 -15.19
CA ALA A 181 2.57 6.99 -15.19
C ALA A 181 1.94 7.06 -16.59
N TRP A 182 2.76 7.29 -17.65
CA TRP A 182 2.26 7.26 -19.04
C TRP A 182 1.77 5.87 -19.48
N MET A 183 2.24 4.79 -18.84
CA MET A 183 1.80 3.43 -19.13
C MET A 183 0.38 3.17 -18.63
N ILE A 184 -0.07 3.91 -17.61
CA ILE A 184 -1.37 3.73 -16.96
C ILE A 184 -2.42 4.49 -17.78
N VAL A 185 -3.27 3.73 -18.48
CA VAL A 185 -4.32 4.25 -19.36
C VAL A 185 -5.67 3.85 -18.76
N PRO A 186 -6.69 4.73 -18.78
CA PRO A 186 -8.04 4.34 -18.38
C PRO A 186 -8.54 3.19 -19.27
N CYS A 187 -9.30 2.27 -18.65
CA CYS A 187 -9.98 1.23 -19.39
C CYS A 187 -11.18 1.84 -20.13
N PRO A 188 -11.37 1.59 -21.42
CA PRO A 188 -12.55 2.05 -22.13
C PRO A 188 -13.82 1.39 -21.61
N ASP A 189 -14.91 2.15 -21.63
CA ASP A 189 -16.21 1.64 -21.21
C ASP A 189 -16.64 0.45 -22.07
N GLY A 190 -17.14 -0.58 -21.42
CA GLY A 190 -17.60 -1.80 -22.08
C GLY A 190 -16.48 -2.72 -22.61
N TRP A 191 -15.20 -2.44 -22.33
CA TRP A 191 -14.11 -3.32 -22.73
C TRP A 191 -14.14 -4.63 -21.92
N THR A 192 -14.04 -5.76 -22.63
CA THR A 192 -13.92 -7.08 -22.04
C THR A 192 -12.76 -7.85 -22.68
N PRO A 193 -12.05 -8.72 -21.93
CA PRO A 193 -11.01 -9.57 -22.50
C PRO A 193 -11.59 -10.53 -23.55
N GLU A 194 -10.86 -10.78 -24.63
CA GLU A 194 -11.27 -11.76 -25.64
C GLU A 194 -11.49 -13.14 -25.02
N GLY A 195 -12.65 -13.73 -25.31
CA GLY A 195 -13.03 -15.07 -24.84
C GLY A 195 -13.50 -15.12 -23.38
N TRP A 196 -13.60 -13.98 -22.70
CA TRP A 196 -14.16 -13.92 -21.36
C TRP A 196 -15.64 -13.55 -21.41
N VAL A 197 -16.48 -14.41 -20.84
CA VAL A 197 -17.91 -14.14 -20.65
C VAL A 197 -18.13 -13.97 -19.15
N PRO A 198 -18.74 -12.85 -18.71
CA PRO A 198 -19.07 -12.69 -17.30
C PRO A 198 -19.95 -13.84 -16.82
N SER A 199 -19.65 -14.41 -15.66
CA SER A 199 -20.55 -15.38 -15.05
C SER A 199 -21.92 -14.72 -14.78
N ALA A 200 -23.00 -15.50 -14.68
CA ALA A 200 -24.35 -14.97 -14.41
C ALA A 200 -24.40 -14.09 -13.15
N GLN A 201 -23.52 -14.35 -12.20
CA GLN A 201 -23.36 -13.56 -10.98
C GLN A 201 -22.61 -12.25 -11.24
N GLN A 202 -21.54 -12.27 -12.04
CA GLN A 202 -20.80 -11.08 -12.47
C GLN A 202 -21.64 -10.20 -13.42
N SER A 203 -22.46 -10.79 -14.27
CA SER A 203 -23.41 -10.03 -15.10
C SER A 203 -24.46 -9.31 -14.26
N LYS A 204 -24.93 -9.92 -13.17
CA LYS A 204 -25.80 -9.23 -12.20
C LYS A 204 -25.07 -8.10 -11.48
N GLU A 205 -23.82 -8.29 -11.10
CA GLU A 205 -22.99 -7.26 -10.44
C GLU A 205 -22.68 -6.09 -11.39
N LEU A 206 -22.43 -6.34 -12.66
CA LEU A 206 -22.24 -5.31 -13.70
C LEU A 206 -23.50 -4.49 -14.00
N HIS A 207 -24.68 -5.03 -13.71
CA HIS A 207 -25.96 -4.37 -13.90
C HIS A 207 -26.59 -3.87 -12.58
N THR A 208 -25.91 -4.09 -11.42
CA THR A 208 -26.34 -3.48 -10.16
C THR A 208 -26.10 -1.98 -10.20
N LYS A 209 -27.06 -1.24 -9.67
CA LYS A 209 -27.01 0.20 -9.58
C LYS A 209 -25.79 0.65 -8.79
N ASP A 210 -24.93 1.46 -9.39
CA ASP A 210 -23.81 2.08 -8.69
C ASP A 210 -24.35 2.98 -7.57
N TYR A 211 -23.86 2.75 -6.36
CA TYR A 211 -24.22 3.55 -5.20
C TYR A 211 -23.31 4.76 -5.10
N ASN A 212 -23.90 5.94 -5.04
CA ASN A 212 -23.17 7.13 -4.59
C ASN A 212 -22.78 7.00 -3.11
N ILE A 213 -21.70 7.70 -2.70
CA ILE A 213 -21.17 7.65 -1.32
C ILE A 213 -22.25 7.81 -0.25
N PRO A 214 -23.18 8.82 -0.33
CA PRO A 214 -24.24 8.96 0.66
C PRO A 214 -25.23 7.78 0.69
N GLN A 215 -25.42 7.10 -0.45
CA GLN A 215 -26.28 5.92 -0.55
C GLN A 215 -25.59 4.70 0.03
N MET A 216 -24.28 4.53 -0.24
CA MET A 216 -23.46 3.43 0.28
C MET A 216 -23.40 3.44 1.80
N VAL A 217 -23.15 4.61 2.42
CA VAL A 217 -23.07 4.77 3.88
C VAL A 217 -24.42 4.46 4.57
N LYS A 218 -25.55 4.58 3.86
CA LYS A 218 -26.88 4.20 4.38
C LYS A 218 -27.13 2.69 4.36
N THR A 219 -26.31 1.91 3.67
CA THR A 219 -26.49 0.45 3.61
C THR A 219 -25.87 -0.23 4.82
N PRO A 220 -26.58 -1.19 5.47
CA PRO A 220 -26.02 -1.92 6.62
C PRO A 220 -24.81 -2.78 6.21
N ILE A 221 -24.76 -3.25 4.96
CA ILE A 221 -23.65 -4.04 4.41
C ILE A 221 -22.33 -3.25 4.47
N PHE A 222 -22.36 -1.94 4.18
CA PHE A 222 -21.19 -1.08 4.29
C PHE A 222 -20.58 -1.11 5.70
N TRP A 223 -21.40 -0.97 6.73
CA TRP A 223 -20.94 -0.95 8.11
C TRP A 223 -20.41 -2.32 8.57
N VAL A 224 -21.07 -3.40 8.18
CA VAL A 224 -20.61 -4.76 8.45
C VAL A 224 -19.24 -4.99 7.83
N LEU A 225 -19.06 -4.69 6.54
CA LEU A 225 -17.78 -4.82 5.85
C LEU A 225 -16.70 -3.92 6.47
N LEU A 226 -17.04 -2.69 6.84
CA LEU A 226 -16.12 -1.76 7.50
C LEU A 226 -15.60 -2.32 8.83
N VAL A 227 -16.52 -2.80 9.69
CA VAL A 227 -16.16 -3.39 10.98
C VAL A 227 -15.28 -4.64 10.79
N MET A 228 -15.67 -5.54 9.89
CA MET A 228 -14.88 -6.73 9.56
C MET A 228 -13.47 -6.36 9.06
N PHE A 229 -13.36 -5.35 8.20
CA PHE A 229 -12.09 -4.87 7.68
C PHE A 229 -11.21 -4.26 8.78
N ILE A 230 -11.79 -3.49 9.70
CA ILE A 230 -11.08 -2.93 10.85
C ILE A 230 -10.49 -4.06 11.72
N PHE A 231 -11.29 -5.05 12.11
CA PHE A 231 -10.81 -6.15 12.95
C PHE A 231 -9.76 -7.02 12.23
N ALA A 232 -9.97 -7.34 10.97
CA ALA A 232 -9.01 -8.13 10.20
C ALA A 232 -7.66 -7.43 10.04
N ASN A 233 -7.66 -6.10 9.79
CA ASN A 233 -6.42 -5.33 9.69
C ASN A 233 -5.78 -5.07 11.06
N ALA A 234 -6.57 -4.83 12.11
CA ALA A 234 -6.06 -4.63 13.46
C ALA A 234 -5.24 -5.85 13.93
N ALA A 235 -5.77 -7.06 13.74
CA ALA A 235 -5.07 -8.30 14.07
C ALA A 235 -3.70 -8.40 13.34
N GLY A 236 -3.67 -8.15 12.03
CA GLY A 236 -2.44 -8.18 11.24
C GLY A 236 -1.42 -7.11 11.66
N THR A 237 -1.88 -5.88 11.91
CA THR A 237 -0.99 -4.78 12.33
C THR A 237 -0.45 -4.98 13.74
N MET A 238 -1.26 -5.50 14.66
CA MET A 238 -0.82 -5.88 16.01
C MET A 238 0.30 -6.94 15.94
N MET A 239 0.13 -7.96 15.10
CA MET A 239 1.16 -8.98 14.92
C MET A 239 2.46 -8.39 14.38
N VAL A 240 2.40 -7.53 13.35
CA VAL A 240 3.60 -6.87 12.81
C VAL A 240 4.36 -6.09 13.88
N SER A 241 3.66 -5.37 14.74
CA SER A 241 4.29 -4.56 15.79
C SER A 241 4.76 -5.38 17.01
N ALA A 242 4.09 -6.48 17.32
CA ALA A 242 4.34 -7.28 18.51
C ALA A 242 5.31 -8.45 18.29
N THR A 243 5.58 -8.87 17.05
CA THR A 243 6.40 -10.06 16.76
C THR A 243 7.78 -10.00 17.41
N SER A 244 8.52 -8.92 17.25
CA SER A 244 9.87 -8.81 17.84
C SER A 244 9.85 -8.74 19.37
N PRO A 245 9.01 -7.93 20.03
CA PRO A 245 8.84 -7.97 21.48
C PRO A 245 8.43 -9.35 22.03
N ILE A 246 7.46 -10.01 21.40
CA ILE A 246 7.01 -11.35 21.81
C ILE A 246 8.15 -12.36 21.70
N ALA A 247 8.86 -12.36 20.59
CA ALA A 247 9.99 -13.25 20.35
C ALA A 247 11.09 -13.09 21.42
N GLN A 248 11.40 -11.87 21.82
CA GLN A 248 12.46 -11.58 22.77
C GLN A 248 11.99 -11.76 24.24
N THR A 249 10.80 -11.28 24.60
CA THR A 249 10.37 -11.21 26.00
C THR A 249 9.60 -12.45 26.46
N GLN A 250 8.80 -13.09 25.60
CA GLN A 250 8.02 -14.26 25.95
C GLN A 250 8.72 -15.58 25.62
N ILE A 251 9.39 -15.64 24.45
CA ILE A 251 10.06 -16.86 23.98
C ILE A 251 11.52 -16.86 24.38
N GLY A 252 12.10 -15.70 24.73
CA GLY A 252 13.51 -15.59 25.16
C GLY A 252 14.50 -15.69 24.04
N LEU A 253 14.12 -15.40 22.79
CA LEU A 253 15.01 -15.47 21.62
C LEU A 253 16.03 -14.33 21.63
N SER A 254 17.17 -14.57 20.98
CA SER A 254 18.15 -13.51 20.73
C SER A 254 17.57 -12.42 19.83
N ALA A 255 18.13 -11.21 19.87
CA ALA A 255 17.72 -10.12 18.99
C ALA A 255 17.86 -10.49 17.50
N MET A 256 18.86 -11.31 17.15
CA MET A 256 19.08 -11.81 15.79
C MET A 256 17.95 -12.76 15.35
N ASP A 257 17.56 -13.70 16.21
CA ASP A 257 16.48 -14.66 15.92
C ASP A 257 15.12 -13.95 15.85
N ALA A 258 14.89 -12.98 16.71
CA ALA A 258 13.70 -12.12 16.64
C ALA A 258 13.63 -11.34 15.32
N ALA A 259 14.77 -10.86 14.80
CA ALA A 259 14.83 -10.19 13.49
C ALA A 259 14.55 -11.19 12.35
N LEU A 260 14.99 -12.44 12.46
CA LEU A 260 14.64 -13.50 11.51
C LEU A 260 13.14 -13.80 11.52
N CYS A 261 12.49 -13.86 12.70
CA CYS A 261 11.04 -14.01 12.81
C CYS A 261 10.28 -12.91 12.07
N VAL A 262 10.69 -11.65 12.25
CA VAL A 262 10.09 -10.52 11.55
C VAL A 262 10.27 -10.63 10.03
N SER A 263 11.47 -11.03 9.59
CA SER A 263 11.78 -11.22 8.17
C SER A 263 10.92 -12.32 7.54
N LEU A 264 10.81 -13.47 8.21
CA LEU A 264 9.96 -14.59 7.78
C LEU A 264 8.49 -14.17 7.72
N MET A 265 7.98 -13.46 8.74
CA MET A 265 6.63 -12.96 8.75
C MET A 265 6.35 -12.04 7.56
N THR A 266 7.29 -11.17 7.19
CA THR A 266 7.15 -10.29 6.02
C THR A 266 7.09 -11.09 4.71
N LEU A 267 7.92 -12.13 4.57
CA LEU A 267 7.88 -13.04 3.43
C LEU A 267 6.54 -13.79 3.36
N PHE A 268 6.05 -14.35 4.48
CA PHE A 268 4.74 -15.01 4.50
C PHE A 268 3.58 -14.03 4.22
N ASN A 269 3.67 -12.78 4.65
CA ASN A 269 2.70 -11.73 4.30
C ASN A 269 2.65 -11.52 2.78
N MET A 270 3.81 -11.46 2.11
CA MET A 270 3.88 -11.35 0.65
C MET A 270 3.26 -12.57 -0.04
N PHE A 271 3.63 -13.79 0.36
CA PHE A 271 3.05 -15.03 -0.18
C PHE A 271 1.54 -15.12 0.10
N GLY A 272 1.09 -14.69 1.27
CA GLY A 272 -0.32 -14.62 1.61
C GLY A 272 -1.11 -13.75 0.63
N ARG A 273 -0.60 -12.55 0.34
CA ARG A 273 -1.24 -11.63 -0.64
C ARG A 273 -1.38 -12.25 -2.03
N LEU A 274 -0.33 -12.96 -2.50
CA LEU A 274 -0.35 -13.65 -3.79
C LEU A 274 -1.33 -14.81 -3.79
N SER A 275 -1.24 -15.70 -2.79
CA SER A 275 -2.06 -16.91 -2.69
C SER A 275 -3.54 -16.58 -2.55
N PHE A 276 -3.89 -15.63 -1.67
CA PHE A 276 -5.27 -15.22 -1.47
C PHE A 276 -5.86 -14.47 -2.67
N GLY A 277 -5.04 -13.77 -3.46
CA GLY A 277 -5.47 -13.23 -4.75
C GLY A 277 -5.98 -14.31 -5.70
N VAL A 278 -5.23 -15.41 -5.82
CA VAL A 278 -5.62 -16.57 -6.66
C VAL A 278 -6.81 -17.33 -6.06
N ILE A 279 -6.84 -17.49 -4.74
CA ILE A 279 -7.93 -18.14 -4.01
C ILE A 279 -9.24 -17.37 -4.22
N TYR A 280 -9.17 -16.02 -4.15
CA TYR A 280 -10.32 -15.16 -4.39
C TYR A 280 -10.89 -15.35 -5.81
N ASP A 281 -10.03 -15.41 -6.81
CA ASP A 281 -10.49 -15.63 -8.21
C ASP A 281 -11.21 -16.96 -8.39
N LYS A 282 -10.88 -18.00 -7.60
CA LYS A 282 -11.51 -19.32 -7.62
C LYS A 282 -12.78 -19.40 -6.77
N LEU A 283 -12.72 -18.97 -5.51
CA LEU A 283 -13.81 -19.11 -4.54
C LEU A 283 -14.83 -17.99 -4.59
N LYS A 284 -14.38 -16.77 -4.98
CA LYS A 284 -15.13 -15.50 -5.09
C LYS A 284 -15.92 -15.10 -3.83
N GLY A 285 -16.13 -13.79 -3.68
CA GLY A 285 -17.06 -13.17 -2.71
C GLY A 285 -16.92 -13.69 -1.27
N TRP A 286 -18.06 -14.08 -0.70
CA TRP A 286 -18.18 -14.43 0.70
C TRP A 286 -17.37 -15.64 1.15
N ASN A 287 -17.20 -16.64 0.28
CA ASN A 287 -16.45 -17.85 0.64
C ASN A 287 -14.97 -17.54 0.92
N SER A 288 -14.35 -16.67 0.10
CA SER A 288 -12.97 -16.23 0.33
C SER A 288 -12.85 -15.43 1.63
N LEU A 289 -13.82 -14.57 1.93
CA LEU A 289 -13.83 -13.77 3.15
C LEU A 289 -13.96 -14.66 4.39
N ILE A 290 -14.87 -15.64 4.38
CA ILE A 290 -15.04 -16.61 5.47
C ILE A 290 -13.75 -17.40 5.69
N LEU A 291 -13.11 -17.88 4.62
CA LEU A 291 -11.85 -18.61 4.71
C LEU A 291 -10.75 -17.77 5.37
N VAL A 292 -10.59 -16.50 4.95
CA VAL A 292 -9.59 -15.59 5.54
C VAL A 292 -9.86 -15.37 7.03
N LEU A 293 -11.12 -15.16 7.42
CA LEU A 293 -11.48 -14.90 8.81
C LEU A 293 -11.25 -16.14 9.70
N ILE A 294 -11.57 -17.33 9.18
CA ILE A 294 -11.30 -18.60 9.90
C ILE A 294 -9.79 -18.77 10.08
N LEU A 295 -8.99 -18.61 9.02
CA LEU A 295 -7.54 -18.75 9.11
C LEU A 295 -6.91 -17.71 10.06
N ASN A 296 -7.43 -16.48 10.03
CA ASN A 296 -6.99 -15.43 10.96
C ASN A 296 -7.32 -15.81 12.42
N GLY A 297 -8.52 -16.31 12.69
CA GLY A 297 -8.92 -16.79 14.02
C GLY A 297 -8.05 -17.95 14.50
N ILE A 298 -7.81 -18.95 13.65
CA ILE A 298 -6.94 -20.09 13.95
C ILE A 298 -5.52 -19.62 14.26
N SER A 299 -4.94 -18.73 13.44
CA SER A 299 -3.57 -18.24 13.66
C SER A 299 -3.44 -17.46 14.97
N MET A 300 -4.46 -16.68 15.36
CA MET A 300 -4.48 -16.00 16.66
C MET A 300 -4.58 -16.98 17.82
N LEU A 301 -5.38 -18.05 17.72
CA LEU A 301 -5.45 -19.10 18.73
C LEU A 301 -4.13 -19.88 18.83
N MET A 302 -3.50 -20.20 17.70
CA MET A 302 -2.19 -20.87 17.71
C MET A 302 -1.13 -20.03 18.40
N LEU A 303 -1.19 -18.69 18.27
CA LEU A 303 -0.24 -17.80 18.92
C LEU A 303 -0.33 -17.86 20.46
N THR A 304 -1.53 -18.08 21.03
CA THR A 304 -1.69 -18.20 22.49
C THR A 304 -1.05 -19.45 23.06
N VAL A 305 -0.79 -20.46 22.23
CA VAL A 305 -0.19 -21.75 22.60
C VAL A 305 1.28 -21.84 22.21
N ALA A 306 1.78 -20.87 21.43
CA ALA A 306 3.17 -20.85 20.98
C ALA A 306 4.11 -20.45 22.14
N HIS A 307 4.83 -21.43 22.68
CA HIS A 307 5.83 -21.26 23.74
C HIS A 307 7.28 -21.52 23.28
N SER A 308 7.49 -21.86 22.01
CA SER A 308 8.82 -22.14 21.45
C SER A 308 8.92 -21.70 20.00
N PHE A 309 10.16 -21.59 19.51
CA PHE A 309 10.50 -21.25 18.13
C PHE A 309 10.40 -22.47 17.17
N ALA A 310 9.76 -23.53 17.52
CA ALA A 310 9.61 -24.70 16.64
C ALA A 310 8.47 -24.56 15.64
#